data_404179abffe9275db25702b3c76e144a
#
_entry.id   404179abffe9275db25702b3c76e144a
#
_cell.length_a   1.000
_cell.length_b   1.000
_cell.length_c   1.000
_cell.angle_alpha   90.00
_cell.angle_beta   90.00
_cell.angle_gamma   90.00
#
_symmetry.space_group_name_H-M   'P 1'
#
loop_
_entity.id
_entity.type
_entity.pdbx_description
1 polymer ?
#
loop_
_entity_poly.entity_id
_entity_poly.type
_entity_poly.pdbx_seq_one_letter_code
_entity_poly.pdbx_strand_id
1 'polypeptide(L)' 'MKFDMSMKSEDFYRLGNEYRRNGDWQNAINNYLEAIALDPDSPAVEAKEMLENILNFYHKDAYNP' A
#
# COMPACT_ATOMS: atom_id res chain seq x y z
N MET A 1 1.48 -23.46 14.50
CA MET A 1 1.69 -22.81 14.42
C MET A 1 1.36 -21.99 14.05
N LYS A 2 1.26 -21.68 14.19
CA LYS A 2 0.85 -20.93 14.01
C LYS A 2 1.20 -20.05 13.42
N PHE A 3 1.04 -19.62 12.85
CA PHE A 3 1.31 -18.78 12.31
C PHE A 3 0.82 -17.81 12.19
N ASP A 4 0.98 -17.45 12.02
CA ASP A 4 0.72 -16.56 11.96
C ASP A 4 -0.13 -15.88 11.47
N MET A 5 -0.82 -16.04 11.54
CA MET A 5 -1.83 -15.28 11.37
C MET A 5 -1.77 -14.13 12.10
N SER A 6 -0.84 -13.89 12.76
CA SER A 6 -0.85 -12.72 13.54
C SER A 6 -0.16 -11.58 12.87
N MET A 7 -0.24 -11.48 11.60
CA MET A 7 0.27 -10.32 10.92
C MET A 7 -0.55 -9.11 11.33
N LYS A 8 0.14 -8.07 11.71
CA LYS A 8 -0.50 -6.85 12.16
C LYS A 8 -0.45 -5.80 11.08
N SER A 9 -1.20 -4.74 11.30
CA SER A 9 -1.20 -3.63 10.38
C SER A 9 0.21 -3.18 10.05
N GLU A 10 1.05 -3.12 11.04
CA GLU A 10 2.42 -2.69 10.86
C GLU A 10 3.19 -3.58 9.90
N ASP A 11 2.91 -4.87 9.94
CA ASP A 11 3.59 -5.82 9.06
C ASP A 11 3.20 -5.58 7.61
N PHE A 12 1.92 -5.35 7.39
CA PHE A 12 1.45 -5.07 6.04
C PHE A 12 1.97 -3.73 5.54
N TYR A 13 2.07 -2.76 6.43
CA TYR A 13 2.63 -1.48 6.07
C TYR A 13 4.07 -1.65 5.60
N ARG A 14 4.86 -2.44 6.31
CA ARG A 14 6.23 -2.68 5.93
C ARG A 14 6.33 -3.40 4.60
N LEU A 15 5.46 -4.39 4.40
CA LEU A 15 5.44 -5.09 3.13
C LEU A 15 5.10 -4.15 1.99
N GLY A 16 4.14 -3.27 2.23
CA GLY A 16 3.80 -2.28 1.22
C GLY A 16 5.00 -1.44 0.85
N ASN A 17 5.76 -1.02 1.86
CA ASN A 17 6.94 -0.22 1.61
C ASN A 17 8.00 -0.99 0.82
N GLU A 18 8.13 -2.28 1.10
CA GLU A 18 9.08 -3.12 0.39
C GLU A 18 8.70 -3.21 -1.09
N TYR A 19 7.43 -3.48 -1.35
CA TYR A 19 6.98 -3.58 -2.73
C TYR A 19 7.14 -2.24 -3.45
N ARG A 20 6.81 -1.16 -2.75
CA ARG A 20 6.94 0.16 -3.35
C ARG A 20 8.38 0.44 -3.74
N ARG A 21 9.30 0.06 -2.87
CA ARG A 21 10.72 0.27 -3.11
C ARG A 21 11.18 -0.49 -4.34
N ASN A 22 10.58 -1.64 -4.58
CA ASN A 22 10.91 -2.46 -5.73
C ASN A 22 10.15 -2.07 -6.98
N GLY A 23 9.30 -1.09 -6.90
CA GLY A 23 8.53 -0.65 -8.05
C GLY A 23 7.27 -1.45 -8.30
N ASP A 24 6.90 -2.30 -7.37
CA ASP A 24 5.72 -3.13 -7.52
C ASP A 24 4.54 -2.41 -6.89
N TRP A 25 4.00 -1.46 -7.63
CA TRP A 25 2.98 -0.56 -7.11
C TRP A 25 1.70 -1.27 -6.72
N GLN A 26 1.30 -2.26 -7.51
CA GLN A 26 0.05 -2.96 -7.25
C GLN A 26 0.10 -3.71 -5.93
N ASN A 27 1.17 -4.46 -5.70
CA ASN A 27 1.30 -5.18 -4.45
C ASN A 27 1.50 -4.25 -3.27
N ALA A 28 2.15 -3.11 -3.51
CA ALA A 28 2.32 -2.14 -2.45
C ALA A 28 0.96 -1.64 -1.98
N ILE A 29 0.09 -1.26 -2.92
CA ILE A 29 -1.23 -0.76 -2.58
C ILE A 29 -2.04 -1.84 -1.89
N ASN A 30 -1.98 -3.07 -2.39
CA ASN A 30 -2.72 -4.16 -1.78
C ASN A 30 -2.33 -4.36 -0.32
N ASN A 31 -1.05 -4.28 -0.03
CA ASN A 31 -0.59 -4.44 1.35
C ASN A 31 -0.94 -3.24 2.22
N TYR A 32 -0.89 -2.05 1.65
CA TYR A 32 -1.33 -0.87 2.40
C TYR A 32 -2.81 -0.98 2.73
N LEU A 33 -3.62 -1.49 1.80
CA LEU A 33 -5.04 -1.66 2.07
C LEU A 33 -5.28 -2.64 3.21
N GLU A 34 -4.50 -3.72 3.25
CA GLU A 34 -4.60 -4.66 4.35
C GLU A 34 -4.26 -3.99 5.67
N ALA A 35 -3.22 -3.19 5.66
CA ALA A 35 -2.81 -2.49 6.87
C ALA A 35 -3.92 -1.56 7.36
N ILE A 36 -4.55 -0.87 6.42
CA ILE A 36 -5.62 0.07 6.76
C ILE A 36 -6.84 -0.67 7.28
N ALA A 37 -7.13 -1.83 6.70
CA ALA A 37 -8.27 -2.62 7.15
C ALA A 37 -8.09 -3.05 8.60
N LEU A 38 -6.85 -3.32 8.99
CA LEU A 38 -6.58 -3.72 10.36
C LEU A 38 -6.49 -2.52 11.30
N ASP A 39 -6.04 -1.40 10.78
CA ASP A 39 -5.86 -0.21 11.60
C ASP A 39 -6.07 1.04 10.74
N PRO A 40 -7.26 1.64 10.81
CA PRO A 40 -7.55 2.82 9.99
C PRO A 40 -6.66 4.02 10.28
N ASP A 41 -5.96 4.00 11.42
CA ASP A 41 -5.06 5.08 11.76
C ASP A 41 -3.63 4.78 11.37
N SER A 42 -3.42 3.70 10.64
CA SER A 42 -2.09 3.30 10.22
C SER A 42 -1.47 4.35 9.29
N PRO A 43 -0.14 4.52 9.35
CA PRO A 43 0.54 5.40 8.39
C PRO A 43 0.39 4.89 6.96
N ALA A 44 -0.12 3.67 6.78
CA ALA A 44 -0.37 3.16 5.44
C ALA A 44 -1.40 4.00 4.70
N VAL A 45 -2.27 4.70 5.43
CA VAL A 45 -3.25 5.58 4.80
C VAL A 45 -2.53 6.62 3.96
N GLU A 46 -1.58 7.31 4.57
CA GLU A 46 -0.84 8.35 3.88
C GLU A 46 0.05 7.77 2.80
N ALA A 47 0.65 6.63 3.10
CA ALA A 47 1.53 5.99 2.13
C ALA A 47 0.76 5.59 0.88
N LYS A 48 -0.44 5.06 1.07
CA LYS A 48 -1.28 4.67 -0.04
C LYS A 48 -1.68 5.88 -0.87
N GLU A 49 -2.05 6.95 -0.19
CA GLU A 49 -2.45 8.15 -0.89
C GLU A 49 -1.31 8.73 -1.71
N MET A 50 -0.13 8.74 -1.14
CA MET A 50 1.03 9.24 -1.86
C MET A 50 1.29 8.41 -3.09
N LEU A 51 1.19 7.10 -2.94
CA LEU A 51 1.43 6.21 -4.05
C LEU A 51 0.38 6.40 -5.13
N GLU A 52 -0.87 6.54 -4.73
CA GLU A 52 -1.94 6.76 -5.70
C GLU A 52 -1.76 8.09 -6.42
N ASN A 53 -1.29 9.09 -5.73
CA ASN A 53 -1.03 10.38 -6.36
C ASN A 53 0.06 10.27 -7.41
N ILE A 54 1.10 9.51 -7.11
CA ILE A 54 2.17 9.30 -8.06
C ILE A 54 1.65 8.58 -9.29
N LEU A 55 0.87 7.54 -9.09
CA LEU A 55 0.32 6.79 -10.19
C LEU A 55 -0.63 7.63 -11.03
N ASN A 56 -1.45 8.42 -10.37
CA ASN A 56 -2.37 9.28 -11.08
C ASN A 56 -1.62 10.31 -11.91
N PHE A 57 -0.55 10.80 -11.39
CA PHE A 57 0.24 11.77 -12.10
C PHE A 57 0.79 11.17 -13.39
N TYR A 58 1.33 9.97 -13.31
CA TYR A 58 1.91 9.33 -14.47
C TYR A 58 0.86 8.86 -15.48
N HIS A 59 -0.32 8.54 -15.02
CA HIS A 59 -1.35 8.02 -15.89
C HIS A 59 -2.37 9.08 -16.31
N LYS A 60 -2.13 10.28 -15.92
CA LYS A 60 -3.06 11.34 -16.16
C LYS A 60 -3.41 11.51 -17.61
N ASP A 61 -2.40 11.51 -18.44
CA ASP A 61 -2.63 11.71 -19.86
C ASP A 61 -3.31 10.52 -20.51
N ALA A 62 -2.88 9.33 -20.13
CA ALA A 62 -3.46 8.15 -20.70
C ALA A 62 -4.92 8.01 -20.32
N TYR A 63 -5.26 8.53 -19.12
CA TYR A 63 -6.58 8.41 -18.62
C TYR A 63 -7.50 9.43 -19.15
N ASN A 64 -6.98 10.50 -19.50
CA ASN A 64 -7.77 11.59 -19.86
C ASN A 64 -8.19 11.53 -21.28
N PRO A 65 -9.43 11.42 -21.55
CA PRO A 65 -9.91 11.28 -22.92
C PRO A 65 -9.71 12.51 -23.74
#